data_e249366b4f3cc9b9e9a9a6bc2bae47de
#
_entry.id   e249366b4f3cc9b9e9a9a6bc2bae47de
#
_cell.length_a   1.000
_cell.length_b   1.000
_cell.length_c   1.000
_cell.angle_alpha   90.00
_cell.angle_beta   90.00
_cell.angle_gamma   90.00
#
_symmetry.space_group_name_H-M   'P 1'
#
loop_
_entity.id
_entity.type
_entity.pdbx_description
1 polymer ?
#
loop_
_entity_poly.entity_id
_entity_poly.type
_entity_poly.pdbx_seq_one_letter_code
_entity_poly.pdbx_strand_id
1 'polypeptide(L)'
;MIDRIVAKLEEANNAYRTGNAIMSDKDYDEMVDLLFSYDPENEFFSKVGLEVIDETRKSKLPIDMASMNKIKTIEDIQNWLRLKGISRNTEIVCTPKYDGLSLCHDEINTNTWTRGDGEFGQKSDEHYKLIQNHLSLKGDIFTYTYGEVIMPNQVFVDKYSLEFANPRNLVAGLLNSKEVTEPLKDLQFIKYGAIPNEGFNFKTKSDILDMLNSGQEVKVNYHLFYAEDITEELLVELFKRWSTDYEIDGIILEVNDLNLQTSLGRETSSNNPCYARAFKHDSFEQKSEATVLGISWNISKHGLLKPVLHITPIKLDGVTVSNVTGNNAKFVKDMGLGIGAKVVVKRSGMVIPLIVEVLETVDFVMPVVEGTDIDWNENGIELITLTETDDQKIRQNIAFFEILEADNVSEGIITQLWDAGYKTIEDILNVTTTQLESIDRFGKRKAQIVYNSIQKSVTDVQLSKLMHASGLFLGLGSKKLKLVEHFSEKPKLDDITSIEGFAEISAKSFIDGYDRFYEFIKDLPITIAQKVEAVKVGTDLEGKSFVFTGVRDKISEEVIISRGGKIGSSVSKTTTYLIMREKGSGSSKEIKAISLGVEILTLNELKILLKESN
;
A
#
# COMPACT_ATOMS: atom_id res chain seq x y z
N MET A 1 -0.91 13.15 -5.81
CA MET A 1 -1.86 12.01 -5.96
C MET A 1 -1.12 10.69 -5.70
N ILE A 2 -0.06 10.42 -6.44
CA ILE A 2 0.77 9.21 -6.32
C ILE A 2 1.26 9.01 -4.88
N ASP A 3 1.90 10.00 -4.26
CA ASP A 3 2.39 9.91 -2.88
C ASP A 3 1.29 9.66 -1.86
N ARG A 4 0.09 10.22 -2.09
CA ARG A 4 -1.04 9.98 -1.22
C ARG A 4 -1.60 8.56 -1.39
N ILE A 5 -1.54 8.03 -2.60
CA ILE A 5 -1.88 6.64 -2.86
C ILE A 5 -0.84 5.74 -2.19
N VAL A 6 0.46 6.03 -2.38
CA VAL A 6 1.56 5.29 -1.74
C VAL A 6 1.46 5.36 -0.21
N ALA A 7 1.31 6.55 0.38
CA ALA A 7 1.20 6.70 1.82
C ALA A 7 -0.02 5.96 2.39
N LYS A 8 -1.18 6.03 1.72
CA LYS A 8 -2.36 5.25 2.11
C LYS A 8 -2.17 3.76 1.95
N LEU A 9 -1.47 3.33 0.89
CA LEU A 9 -1.14 1.93 0.69
C LEU A 9 -0.14 1.43 1.74
N GLU A 10 0.85 2.24 2.12
CA GLU A 10 1.80 1.91 3.19
C GLU A 10 1.11 1.88 4.57
N GLU A 11 0.26 2.86 4.87
CA GLU A 11 -0.54 2.89 6.11
C GLU A 11 -1.50 1.68 6.17
N ALA A 12 -2.19 1.39 5.07
CA ALA A 12 -3.08 0.25 4.98
C ALA A 12 -2.33 -1.07 5.11
N ASN A 13 -1.16 -1.20 4.49
CA ASN A 13 -0.26 -2.33 4.67
C ASN A 13 0.11 -2.53 6.14
N ASN A 14 0.52 -1.48 6.83
CA ASN A 14 0.90 -1.57 8.24
C ASN A 14 -0.30 -1.92 9.13
N ALA A 15 -1.44 -1.28 8.92
CA ALA A 15 -2.66 -1.51 9.67
C ALA A 15 -3.23 -2.93 9.43
N TYR A 16 -3.26 -3.38 8.18
CA TYR A 16 -3.67 -4.74 7.81
C TYR A 16 -2.85 -5.82 8.52
N ARG A 17 -1.59 -5.56 8.72
CA ARG A 17 -0.59 -6.48 9.26
C ARG A 17 -0.47 -6.47 10.77
N THR A 18 -0.93 -5.41 11.41
CA THR A 18 -1.07 -5.32 12.88
C THR A 18 -2.43 -5.81 13.38
N GLY A 19 -3.28 -6.35 12.47
CA GLY A 19 -4.63 -6.80 12.80
C GLY A 19 -5.67 -5.68 12.91
N ASN A 20 -5.30 -4.44 12.60
CA ASN A 20 -6.17 -3.27 12.61
C ASN A 20 -6.35 -2.70 11.20
N ALA A 21 -6.71 -3.55 10.24
CA ALA A 21 -6.86 -3.16 8.85
C ALA A 21 -7.74 -1.90 8.70
N ILE A 22 -7.22 -0.88 8.03
CA ILE A 22 -7.89 0.42 7.79
C ILE A 22 -8.46 0.56 6.38
N MET A 23 -8.19 -0.43 5.51
CA MET A 23 -8.59 -0.39 4.10
C MET A 23 -8.83 -1.82 3.60
N SER A 24 -9.70 -1.98 2.58
CA SER A 24 -9.96 -3.29 1.99
C SER A 24 -8.84 -3.72 1.04
N ASP A 25 -8.67 -5.04 0.86
CA ASP A 25 -7.75 -5.57 -0.16
C ASP A 25 -8.14 -5.08 -1.57
N LYS A 26 -9.43 -4.88 -1.83
CA LYS A 26 -9.89 -4.36 -3.12
C LYS A 26 -9.56 -2.89 -3.29
N ASP A 27 -9.85 -2.06 -2.28
CA ASP A 27 -9.46 -0.65 -2.36
C ASP A 27 -7.94 -0.53 -2.34
N TYR A 28 -7.28 -1.44 -1.60
CA TYR A 28 -5.86 -1.58 -1.65
C TYR A 28 -5.42 -1.98 -3.07
N ASP A 29 -6.03 -3.01 -3.67
CA ASP A 29 -5.74 -3.47 -5.02
C ASP A 29 -6.13 -2.43 -6.07
N GLU A 30 -7.29 -1.78 -5.95
CA GLU A 30 -7.69 -0.68 -6.84
C GLU A 30 -6.76 0.53 -6.70
N MET A 31 -6.28 0.82 -5.49
CA MET A 31 -5.26 1.84 -5.28
C MET A 31 -3.90 1.42 -5.82
N VAL A 32 -3.55 0.14 -5.72
CA VAL A 32 -2.36 -0.45 -6.35
C VAL A 32 -2.47 -0.37 -7.87
N ASP A 33 -3.60 -0.76 -8.45
CA ASP A 33 -3.87 -0.66 -9.88
C ASP A 33 -3.89 0.80 -10.36
N LEU A 34 -4.47 1.69 -9.54
CA LEU A 34 -4.45 3.13 -9.80
C LEU A 34 -3.03 3.69 -9.73
N LEU A 35 -2.25 3.29 -8.73
CA LEU A 35 -0.83 3.65 -8.63
C LEU A 35 -0.05 3.13 -9.83
N PHE A 36 -0.28 1.87 -10.21
CA PHE A 36 0.35 1.26 -11.38
C PHE A 36 0.00 1.98 -12.68
N SER A 37 -1.25 2.43 -12.84
CA SER A 37 -1.69 3.19 -14.02
C SER A 37 -1.04 4.58 -14.12
N TYR A 38 -0.69 5.20 -12.99
CA TYR A 38 -0.05 6.52 -12.95
C TYR A 38 1.47 6.47 -12.92
N ASP A 39 2.05 5.45 -12.28
CA ASP A 39 3.49 5.29 -12.10
C ASP A 39 3.85 3.80 -11.98
N PRO A 40 3.91 3.08 -13.10
CA PRO A 40 4.21 1.65 -13.13
C PRO A 40 5.57 1.27 -12.53
N GLU A 41 6.50 2.23 -12.43
CA GLU A 41 7.83 2.04 -11.87
C GLU A 41 7.97 2.58 -10.44
N ASN A 42 6.87 2.84 -9.74
CA ASN A 42 6.89 3.35 -8.38
C ASN A 42 7.63 2.40 -7.44
N GLU A 43 8.45 2.97 -6.56
CA GLU A 43 9.20 2.19 -5.54
C GLU A 43 8.30 1.33 -4.65
N PHE A 44 7.02 1.70 -4.53
CA PHE A 44 6.03 0.91 -3.80
C PHE A 44 5.90 -0.51 -4.33
N PHE A 45 5.97 -0.71 -5.64
CA PHE A 45 5.89 -2.05 -6.27
C PHE A 45 7.14 -2.90 -6.04
N SER A 46 8.26 -2.29 -5.73
CA SER A 46 9.48 -3.00 -5.34
C SER A 46 9.51 -3.38 -3.86
N LYS A 47 8.66 -2.74 -3.04
CA LYS A 47 8.49 -3.04 -1.62
C LYS A 47 7.42 -4.11 -1.45
N VAL A 48 7.74 -5.36 -1.69
CA VAL A 48 6.84 -6.49 -1.42
C VAL A 48 6.97 -6.86 0.06
N GLY A 49 5.95 -6.53 0.86
CA GLY A 49 5.86 -7.08 2.21
C GLY A 49 6.08 -6.08 3.37
N LEU A 50 6.16 -6.63 4.58
CA LEU A 50 6.26 -5.91 5.87
C LEU A 50 7.64 -5.32 6.11
N GLU A 51 7.70 -4.07 6.58
CA GLU A 51 8.75 -3.72 7.52
C GLU A 51 8.60 -4.59 8.77
N VAL A 52 9.68 -5.20 9.22
CA VAL A 52 9.69 -6.02 10.42
C VAL A 52 9.42 -5.12 11.62
N ILE A 53 8.31 -5.37 12.32
CA ILE A 53 7.86 -4.57 13.47
C ILE A 53 8.87 -4.64 14.62
N ASP A 54 9.59 -5.75 14.72
CA ASP A 54 10.62 -5.95 15.73
C ASP A 54 12.01 -6.08 15.11
N GLU A 55 12.75 -4.98 15.11
CA GLU A 55 14.13 -4.93 14.59
C GLU A 55 15.07 -5.98 15.25
N THR A 56 14.77 -6.43 16.49
CA THR A 56 15.58 -7.44 17.17
C THR A 56 15.37 -8.84 16.60
N ARG A 57 14.25 -9.09 15.95
CA ARG A 57 13.89 -10.37 15.30
C ARG A 57 14.07 -10.32 13.78
N LYS A 58 14.42 -9.17 13.21
CA LYS A 58 14.59 -8.98 11.76
C LYS A 58 15.75 -9.84 11.24
N SER A 59 15.49 -10.59 10.19
CA SER A 59 16.47 -11.47 9.56
C SER A 59 16.22 -11.57 8.06
N LYS A 60 17.29 -11.62 7.28
CA LYS A 60 17.18 -11.91 5.85
C LYS A 60 16.65 -13.33 5.68
N LEU A 61 15.71 -13.51 4.75
CA LEU A 61 15.17 -14.81 4.40
C LEU A 61 16.20 -15.64 3.62
N PRO A 62 16.25 -16.95 3.84
CA PRO A 62 17.14 -17.83 3.08
C PRO A 62 16.67 -18.05 1.64
N ILE A 63 15.40 -17.80 1.36
CA ILE A 63 14.76 -17.88 0.03
C ILE A 63 13.85 -16.69 -0.19
N ASP A 64 13.69 -16.26 -1.46
CA ASP A 64 12.74 -15.22 -1.82
C ASP A 64 11.30 -15.73 -1.72
N MET A 65 10.50 -15.08 -0.88
CA MET A 65 9.07 -15.39 -0.69
C MET A 65 8.20 -14.34 -1.37
N ALA A 66 8.26 -14.29 -2.71
CA ALA A 66 7.47 -13.33 -3.49
C ALA A 66 5.95 -13.54 -3.36
N SER A 67 5.19 -12.55 -3.79
CA SER A 67 3.74 -12.64 -3.92
C SER A 67 3.34 -13.28 -5.25
N MET A 68 2.05 -13.27 -5.58
CA MET A 68 1.51 -13.75 -6.86
C MET A 68 0.62 -12.71 -7.48
N ASN A 69 0.71 -12.56 -8.80
CA ASN A 69 -0.19 -11.67 -9.53
C ASN A 69 -1.60 -12.22 -9.51
N LYS A 70 -2.56 -11.32 -9.31
CA LYS A 70 -3.98 -11.65 -9.19
C LYS A 70 -4.65 -11.67 -10.55
N ILE A 71 -5.59 -12.57 -10.73
CA ILE A 71 -6.49 -12.67 -11.88
C ILE A 71 -7.90 -12.96 -11.37
N LYS A 72 -8.93 -12.49 -12.08
CA LYS A 72 -10.32 -12.53 -11.58
C LYS A 72 -11.26 -13.33 -12.46
N THR A 73 -10.96 -13.42 -13.75
CA THR A 73 -11.84 -14.05 -14.75
C THR A 73 -11.14 -15.16 -15.50
N ILE A 74 -11.92 -15.99 -16.18
CA ILE A 74 -11.38 -17.02 -17.10
C ILE A 74 -10.63 -16.37 -18.27
N GLU A 75 -11.06 -15.20 -18.74
CA GLU A 75 -10.37 -14.44 -19.76
C GLU A 75 -8.97 -14.01 -19.30
N ASP A 76 -8.84 -13.61 -18.04
CA ASP A 76 -7.52 -13.30 -17.46
C ASP A 76 -6.61 -14.53 -17.42
N ILE A 77 -7.15 -15.71 -17.08
CA ILE A 77 -6.40 -16.98 -17.13
C ILE A 77 -5.92 -17.23 -18.55
N GLN A 78 -6.81 -17.15 -19.54
CA GLN A 78 -6.49 -17.36 -20.94
C GLN A 78 -5.45 -16.36 -21.45
N ASN A 79 -5.54 -15.10 -21.05
CA ASN A 79 -4.56 -14.06 -21.37
C ASN A 79 -3.21 -14.35 -20.75
N TRP A 80 -3.18 -14.75 -19.46
CA TRP A 80 -1.93 -15.17 -18.81
C TRP A 80 -1.24 -16.31 -19.55
N LEU A 81 -1.98 -17.39 -19.84
CA LEU A 81 -1.46 -18.55 -20.56
C LEU A 81 -0.88 -18.13 -21.93
N ARG A 82 -1.63 -17.33 -22.69
CA ARG A 82 -1.22 -16.83 -24.02
C ARG A 82 0.02 -15.93 -23.94
N LEU A 83 0.03 -14.95 -23.03
CA LEU A 83 1.13 -13.98 -22.89
C LEU A 83 2.43 -14.64 -22.42
N LYS A 84 2.34 -15.71 -21.64
CA LYS A 84 3.51 -16.45 -21.15
C LYS A 84 3.89 -17.64 -22.07
N GLY A 85 3.17 -17.86 -23.15
CA GLY A 85 3.42 -18.97 -24.08
C GLY A 85 3.17 -20.35 -23.49
N ILE A 86 2.28 -20.45 -22.49
CA ILE A 86 1.90 -21.71 -21.84
C ILE A 86 0.91 -22.44 -22.75
N SER A 87 1.23 -23.69 -23.12
CA SER A 87 0.40 -24.52 -23.98
C SER A 87 -0.92 -24.89 -23.31
N ARG A 88 -1.98 -25.07 -24.10
CA ARG A 88 -3.28 -25.55 -23.62
C ARG A 88 -3.22 -26.93 -22.97
N ASN A 89 -2.29 -27.78 -23.40
CA ASN A 89 -2.07 -29.14 -22.86
C ASN A 89 -1.08 -29.14 -21.67
N THR A 90 -0.72 -27.98 -21.15
CA THR A 90 0.12 -27.89 -19.95
C THR A 90 -0.72 -28.23 -18.72
N GLU A 91 -0.23 -29.11 -17.85
CA GLU A 91 -0.85 -29.35 -16.56
C GLU A 91 -0.66 -28.15 -15.63
N ILE A 92 -1.76 -27.72 -15.03
CA ILE A 92 -1.83 -26.68 -14.01
C ILE A 92 -2.24 -27.34 -12.69
N VAL A 93 -1.45 -27.13 -11.66
CA VAL A 93 -1.81 -27.53 -10.30
C VAL A 93 -2.57 -26.39 -9.62
N CYS A 94 -3.75 -26.71 -9.12
CA CYS A 94 -4.60 -25.81 -8.36
C CYS A 94 -4.46 -26.13 -6.88
N THR A 95 -4.19 -25.12 -6.04
CA THR A 95 -4.15 -25.27 -4.57
C THR A 95 -4.98 -24.20 -3.90
N PRO A 96 -5.50 -24.41 -2.67
CA PRO A 96 -6.12 -23.36 -1.89
C PRO A 96 -5.13 -22.21 -1.64
N LYS A 97 -5.60 -20.97 -1.80
CA LYS A 97 -4.86 -19.82 -1.30
C LYS A 97 -5.28 -19.59 0.15
N TYR A 98 -4.57 -20.24 1.07
CA TYR A 98 -4.83 -20.12 2.48
C TYR A 98 -4.69 -18.69 2.97
N ASP A 99 -5.58 -18.26 3.84
CA ASP A 99 -5.61 -16.91 4.41
C ASP A 99 -5.09 -16.91 5.84
N GLY A 100 -3.78 -16.93 5.97
CA GLY A 100 -3.05 -16.97 7.23
C GLY A 100 -1.82 -16.07 7.24
N LEU A 101 -0.71 -16.56 7.78
CA LEU A 101 0.60 -15.91 7.73
C LEU A 101 1.66 -16.88 7.20
N SER A 102 2.36 -16.47 6.16
CA SER A 102 3.37 -17.34 5.51
C SER A 102 4.62 -17.48 6.37
N LEU A 103 5.11 -18.72 6.50
CA LEU A 103 6.38 -19.06 7.13
C LEU A 103 7.32 -19.79 6.16
N CYS A 104 8.62 -19.59 6.37
CA CYS A 104 9.70 -20.41 5.84
C CYS A 104 10.38 -21.15 6.99
N HIS A 105 10.65 -22.44 6.81
CA HIS A 105 11.32 -23.29 7.78
C HIS A 105 12.53 -23.96 7.16
N ASP A 106 13.67 -23.91 7.86
CA ASP A 106 14.91 -24.63 7.54
C ASP A 106 14.82 -26.03 8.14
N GLU A 107 14.67 -27.03 7.28
CA GLU A 107 14.52 -28.45 7.70
C GLU A 107 15.82 -29.04 8.24
N ILE A 108 16.97 -28.40 8.03
CA ILE A 108 18.29 -28.85 8.49
C ILE A 108 18.64 -28.22 9.84
N ASN A 109 18.55 -26.88 9.94
CA ASN A 109 18.98 -26.11 11.10
C ASN A 109 17.83 -25.73 12.04
N THR A 110 16.59 -26.03 11.67
CA THR A 110 15.37 -25.77 12.45
C THR A 110 15.08 -24.28 12.72
N ASN A 111 15.62 -23.38 11.92
CA ASN A 111 15.27 -21.96 11.98
C ASN A 111 13.97 -21.70 11.23
N THR A 112 13.21 -20.73 11.69
CA THR A 112 11.91 -20.38 11.10
C THR A 112 11.76 -18.86 10.99
N TRP A 113 11.19 -18.41 9.89
CA TRP A 113 10.96 -16.99 9.61
C TRP A 113 9.55 -16.76 9.08
N THR A 114 8.91 -15.66 9.48
CA THR A 114 7.76 -15.15 8.75
C THR A 114 8.21 -14.62 7.39
N ARG A 115 7.30 -14.55 6.41
CA ARG A 115 7.61 -14.01 5.07
C ARG A 115 8.12 -12.58 5.11
N GLY A 116 7.61 -11.73 6.03
CA GLY A 116 7.93 -10.31 6.06
C GLY A 116 7.66 -9.63 4.72
N ASP A 117 8.64 -8.87 4.21
CA ASP A 117 8.60 -8.19 2.92
C ASP A 117 8.99 -9.09 1.71
N GLY A 118 9.23 -10.36 1.95
CA GLY A 118 9.70 -11.32 0.94
C GLY A 118 11.21 -11.44 0.85
N GLU A 119 11.98 -10.48 1.35
CA GLU A 119 13.45 -10.50 1.49
C GLU A 119 13.87 -10.58 2.97
N PHE A 120 13.18 -9.85 3.85
CA PHE A 120 13.41 -9.83 5.31
C PHE A 120 12.14 -10.23 6.04
N GLY A 121 12.28 -11.18 6.98
CA GLY A 121 11.20 -11.64 7.83
C GLY A 121 11.58 -11.57 9.31
N GLN A 122 10.68 -12.02 10.17
CA GLN A 122 10.94 -12.14 11.61
C GLN A 122 11.29 -13.58 11.97
N LYS A 123 12.35 -13.77 12.76
CA LYS A 123 12.63 -15.07 13.39
C LYS A 123 11.47 -15.49 14.28
N SER A 124 11.00 -16.71 14.13
CA SER A 124 9.81 -17.27 14.78
C SER A 124 10.05 -18.68 15.33
N ASP A 125 11.28 -19.03 15.66
CA ASP A 125 11.67 -20.37 16.09
C ASP A 125 10.88 -20.85 17.30
N GLU A 126 10.70 -19.99 18.32
CA GLU A 126 9.98 -20.34 19.55
C GLU A 126 8.47 -20.47 19.33
N HIS A 127 7.89 -19.64 18.44
CA HIS A 127 6.49 -19.75 18.07
C HIS A 127 6.23 -21.05 17.31
N TYR A 128 7.11 -21.36 16.36
CA TYR A 128 7.01 -22.57 15.52
C TYR A 128 6.94 -23.85 16.34
N LYS A 129 7.66 -23.95 17.45
CA LYS A 129 7.67 -25.13 18.33
C LYS A 129 6.31 -25.47 18.93
N LEU A 130 5.41 -24.50 19.06
CA LEU A 130 4.07 -24.72 19.60
C LEU A 130 3.02 -24.98 18.53
N ILE A 131 3.28 -24.59 17.26
CA ILE A 131 2.32 -24.75 16.17
C ILE A 131 2.15 -26.25 15.85
N GLN A 132 0.91 -26.68 15.66
CA GLN A 132 0.64 -28.05 15.21
C GLN A 132 1.27 -28.30 13.84
N ASN A 133 1.61 -29.54 13.58
CA ASN A 133 2.26 -29.96 12.34
C ASN A 133 3.63 -29.29 12.10
N HIS A 134 4.30 -28.92 13.19
CA HIS A 134 5.63 -28.30 13.15
C HIS A 134 6.77 -29.31 12.89
N LEU A 135 6.47 -30.60 12.78
CA LEU A 135 7.48 -31.63 12.61
C LEU A 135 8.33 -31.38 11.36
N SER A 136 9.64 -31.48 11.52
CA SER A 136 10.60 -31.48 10.44
C SER A 136 10.37 -32.68 9.53
N LEU A 137 10.37 -32.46 8.21
CA LEU A 137 10.27 -33.52 7.20
C LEU A 137 11.56 -34.33 7.05
N LYS A 138 12.42 -34.34 8.09
CA LYS A 138 13.79 -34.86 8.08
C LYS A 138 14.61 -34.22 6.96
N GLY A 139 15.52 -33.31 7.27
CA GLY A 139 16.33 -32.52 6.34
C GLY A 139 17.10 -33.26 5.24
N ASP A 140 16.75 -34.55 5.04
CA ASP A 140 17.35 -35.41 4.03
C ASP A 140 16.83 -35.12 2.61
N ILE A 141 15.60 -34.61 2.47
CA ILE A 141 14.93 -34.38 1.17
C ILE A 141 14.85 -32.89 0.80
N PHE A 142 14.53 -32.07 1.77
CA PHE A 142 14.34 -30.63 1.57
C PHE A 142 15.28 -29.81 2.44
N THR A 143 15.87 -28.75 1.88
CA THR A 143 16.61 -27.76 2.65
C THR A 143 15.65 -26.80 3.35
N TYR A 144 14.69 -26.27 2.59
CA TYR A 144 13.69 -25.34 3.09
C TYR A 144 12.29 -25.79 2.71
N THR A 145 11.35 -25.59 3.62
CA THR A 145 9.92 -25.70 3.33
C THR A 145 9.25 -24.35 3.61
N TYR A 146 8.20 -24.06 2.88
CA TYR A 146 7.39 -22.87 3.11
C TYR A 146 5.90 -23.18 2.96
N GLY A 147 5.10 -22.43 3.69
CA GLY A 147 3.67 -22.68 3.76
C GLY A 147 2.93 -21.56 4.47
N GLU A 148 1.69 -21.86 4.85
CA GLU A 148 0.85 -20.90 5.57
C GLU A 148 0.53 -21.44 6.97
N VAL A 149 0.67 -20.58 7.98
CA VAL A 149 0.12 -20.84 9.31
C VAL A 149 -1.30 -20.33 9.33
N ILE A 150 -2.21 -21.20 9.72
CA ILE A 150 -3.64 -20.97 9.69
C ILE A 150 -4.30 -21.44 10.99
N MET A 151 -5.50 -20.94 11.24
CA MET A 151 -6.40 -21.39 12.30
C MET A 151 -7.55 -22.16 11.66
N PRO A 152 -7.83 -23.42 12.09
CA PRO A 152 -9.01 -24.15 11.62
C PRO A 152 -10.30 -23.39 11.97
N ASN A 153 -11.25 -23.31 11.00
CA ASN A 153 -12.50 -22.57 11.17
C ASN A 153 -13.29 -22.99 12.40
N GLN A 154 -13.41 -24.29 12.66
CA GLN A 154 -14.15 -24.78 13.81
C GLN A 154 -13.48 -24.40 15.14
N VAL A 155 -12.16 -24.49 15.22
CA VAL A 155 -11.40 -24.10 16.43
C VAL A 155 -11.55 -22.60 16.70
N PHE A 156 -11.51 -21.77 15.63
CA PHE A 156 -11.74 -20.34 15.75
C PHE A 156 -13.13 -20.03 16.30
N VAL A 157 -14.16 -20.65 15.73
CA VAL A 157 -15.56 -20.43 16.15
C VAL A 157 -15.74 -20.82 17.62
N ASP A 158 -15.19 -21.95 18.03
CA ASP A 158 -15.39 -22.50 19.39
C ASP A 158 -14.64 -21.72 20.47
N LYS A 159 -13.45 -21.17 20.14
CA LYS A 159 -12.56 -20.59 21.16
C LYS A 159 -12.34 -19.08 21.06
N TYR A 160 -12.33 -18.51 19.85
CA TYR A 160 -11.77 -17.17 19.62
C TYR A 160 -12.70 -16.17 18.95
N SER A 161 -13.85 -16.62 18.42
CA SER A 161 -14.79 -15.78 17.66
C SER A 161 -15.42 -14.61 18.43
N LEU A 162 -15.34 -14.62 19.76
CA LEU A 162 -15.81 -13.51 20.60
C LEU A 162 -14.77 -12.40 20.79
N GLU A 163 -13.48 -12.73 20.62
CA GLU A 163 -12.36 -11.82 20.86
C GLU A 163 -11.70 -11.32 19.58
N PHE A 164 -11.73 -12.11 18.53
CA PHE A 164 -11.09 -11.80 17.26
C PHE A 164 -12.09 -11.73 16.11
N ALA A 165 -11.85 -10.82 15.17
CA ALA A 165 -12.75 -10.62 14.03
C ALA A 165 -12.74 -11.79 13.04
N ASN A 166 -11.57 -12.39 12.79
CA ASN A 166 -11.38 -13.53 11.89
C ASN A 166 -10.13 -14.34 12.25
N PRO A 167 -10.00 -15.57 11.71
CA PRO A 167 -8.85 -16.46 11.94
C PRO A 167 -7.51 -15.82 11.60
N ARG A 168 -7.40 -15.11 10.48
CA ARG A 168 -6.15 -14.48 10.02
C ARG A 168 -5.62 -13.43 10.99
N ASN A 169 -6.50 -12.58 11.54
CA ASN A 169 -6.10 -11.55 12.50
C ASN A 169 -5.54 -12.17 13.79
N LEU A 170 -6.14 -13.27 14.24
CA LEU A 170 -5.61 -14.04 15.37
C LEU A 170 -4.23 -14.60 15.06
N VAL A 171 -4.05 -15.28 13.92
CA VAL A 171 -2.76 -15.85 13.49
C VAL A 171 -1.68 -14.77 13.41
N ALA A 172 -1.99 -13.65 12.77
CA ALA A 172 -1.06 -12.53 12.63
C ALA A 172 -0.69 -11.92 13.99
N GLY A 173 -1.65 -11.73 14.89
CA GLY A 173 -1.42 -11.24 16.24
C GLY A 173 -0.51 -12.15 17.05
N LEU A 174 -0.73 -13.46 16.99
CA LEU A 174 0.06 -14.45 17.72
C LEU A 174 1.50 -14.53 17.21
N LEU A 175 1.72 -14.58 15.90
CA LEU A 175 3.06 -14.73 15.31
C LEU A 175 3.89 -13.44 15.37
N ASN A 176 3.25 -12.28 15.35
CA ASN A 176 3.93 -10.99 15.47
C ASN A 176 4.20 -10.60 16.94
N SER A 177 3.52 -11.23 17.91
CA SER A 177 3.77 -10.99 19.32
C SER A 177 5.21 -11.35 19.71
N LYS A 178 5.76 -10.66 20.73
CA LYS A 178 7.01 -11.06 21.39
C LYS A 178 6.79 -12.24 22.34
N GLU A 179 5.58 -12.40 22.81
CA GLU A 179 5.21 -13.44 23.77
C GLU A 179 4.76 -14.70 23.04
N VAL A 180 5.30 -15.83 23.50
CA VAL A 180 4.91 -17.17 23.04
C VAL A 180 3.78 -17.65 23.94
N THR A 181 2.56 -17.74 23.40
CA THR A 181 1.35 -18.01 24.17
C THR A 181 0.67 -19.32 23.80
N GLU A 182 -0.15 -19.88 24.69
CA GLU A 182 -0.84 -21.16 24.50
C GLU A 182 -1.71 -21.25 23.22
N PRO A 183 -2.41 -20.17 22.75
CA PRO A 183 -3.20 -20.24 21.51
C PRO A 183 -2.40 -20.64 20.27
N LEU A 184 -1.06 -20.52 20.27
CA LEU A 184 -0.21 -21.03 19.19
C LEU A 184 -0.37 -22.53 18.95
N LYS A 185 -0.78 -23.31 19.96
CA LYS A 185 -1.02 -24.75 19.85
C LYS A 185 -2.27 -25.10 19.03
N ASP A 186 -3.15 -24.15 18.85
CA ASP A 186 -4.36 -24.31 18.04
C ASP A 186 -4.13 -23.97 16.56
N LEU A 187 -2.94 -23.40 16.24
CA LEU A 187 -2.55 -23.10 14.86
C LEU A 187 -2.01 -24.35 14.16
N GLN A 188 -2.13 -24.34 12.84
CA GLN A 188 -1.59 -25.39 11.97
C GLN A 188 -0.70 -24.78 10.90
N PHE A 189 0.43 -25.41 10.60
CA PHE A 189 1.32 -25.02 9.51
C PHE A 189 1.14 -25.97 8.32
N ILE A 190 0.55 -25.48 7.24
CA ILE A 190 0.39 -26.25 6.00
C ILE A 190 1.53 -25.90 5.05
N LYS A 191 2.44 -26.83 4.84
CA LYS A 191 3.57 -26.70 3.92
C LYS A 191 3.09 -26.98 2.49
N TYR A 192 3.15 -25.99 1.62
CA TYR A 192 2.74 -26.10 0.21
C TYR A 192 3.88 -25.91 -0.79
N GLY A 193 5.08 -25.70 -0.31
CA GLY A 193 6.26 -25.58 -1.16
C GLY A 193 7.54 -25.95 -0.45
N ALA A 194 8.55 -26.33 -1.21
CA ALA A 194 9.84 -26.73 -0.68
C ALA A 194 10.97 -26.49 -1.69
N ILE A 195 12.20 -26.37 -1.16
CA ILE A 195 13.44 -26.36 -1.93
C ILE A 195 14.12 -27.71 -1.68
N PRO A 196 14.26 -28.57 -2.71
CA PRO A 196 14.92 -29.86 -2.58
C PRO A 196 16.42 -29.74 -2.26
N ASN A 197 16.96 -30.72 -1.54
CA ASN A 197 18.38 -30.89 -1.34
C ASN A 197 19.08 -31.31 -2.66
N GLU A 198 20.37 -31.08 -2.73
CA GLU A 198 21.19 -31.62 -3.82
C GLU A 198 21.03 -33.14 -3.94
N GLY A 199 20.75 -33.62 -5.14
CA GLY A 199 20.51 -35.06 -5.41
C GLY A 199 19.05 -35.47 -5.48
N PHE A 200 18.10 -34.64 -5.03
CA PHE A 200 16.67 -34.86 -5.23
C PHE A 200 16.17 -34.04 -6.41
N ASN A 201 15.65 -34.73 -7.41
CA ASN A 201 15.16 -34.10 -8.64
C ASN A 201 13.68 -34.41 -8.84
N PHE A 202 12.82 -33.49 -8.41
CA PHE A 202 11.40 -33.51 -8.70
C PHE A 202 11.14 -32.96 -10.10
N LYS A 203 10.20 -33.59 -10.82
CA LYS A 203 9.83 -33.13 -12.16
C LYS A 203 8.64 -32.19 -12.15
N THR A 204 7.76 -32.38 -11.20
CA THR A 204 6.50 -31.64 -11.10
C THR A 204 6.28 -31.04 -9.73
N LYS A 205 5.49 -29.99 -9.67
CA LYS A 205 5.01 -29.41 -8.42
C LYS A 205 4.18 -30.40 -7.62
N SER A 206 3.37 -31.20 -8.29
CA SER A 206 2.57 -32.25 -7.63
C SER A 206 3.44 -33.31 -6.95
N ASP A 207 4.60 -33.69 -7.51
CA ASP A 207 5.55 -34.59 -6.83
C ASP A 207 6.05 -34.00 -5.51
N ILE A 208 6.31 -32.68 -5.48
CA ILE A 208 6.70 -31.96 -4.25
C ILE A 208 5.54 -31.97 -3.24
N LEU A 209 4.30 -31.69 -3.69
CA LEU A 209 3.13 -31.68 -2.82
C LEU A 209 2.84 -33.06 -2.23
N ASP A 210 2.98 -34.13 -3.01
CA ASP A 210 2.82 -35.51 -2.53
C ASP A 210 3.87 -35.87 -1.49
N MET A 211 5.13 -35.47 -1.72
CA MET A 211 6.19 -35.68 -0.77
C MET A 211 5.94 -34.93 0.55
N LEU A 212 5.53 -33.65 0.48
CA LEU A 212 5.14 -32.85 1.64
C LEU A 212 3.97 -33.52 2.39
N ASN A 213 2.94 -33.94 1.66
CA ASN A 213 1.75 -34.58 2.21
C ASN A 213 2.05 -35.96 2.85
N SER A 214 3.09 -36.63 2.43
CA SER A 214 3.51 -37.89 3.05
C SER A 214 4.17 -37.71 4.44
N GLY A 215 4.74 -36.54 4.69
CA GLY A 215 5.49 -36.19 5.90
C GLY A 215 4.78 -35.25 6.86
N GLN A 216 3.61 -34.69 6.49
CA GLN A 216 2.85 -33.78 7.36
C GLN A 216 1.46 -34.35 7.70
N GLU A 217 1.01 -34.06 8.93
CA GLU A 217 -0.30 -34.52 9.43
C GLU A 217 -1.44 -33.79 8.70
N VAL A 218 -1.34 -32.47 8.62
CA VAL A 218 -2.30 -31.62 7.91
C VAL A 218 -1.84 -31.47 6.47
N LYS A 219 -2.63 -31.97 5.54
CA LYS A 219 -2.25 -32.06 4.12
C LYS A 219 -2.71 -30.85 3.35
N VAL A 220 -1.89 -30.39 2.40
CA VAL A 220 -2.31 -29.42 1.41
C VAL A 220 -3.20 -30.11 0.35
N ASN A 221 -4.38 -29.56 0.14
CA ASN A 221 -5.26 -30.00 -0.94
C ASN A 221 -4.72 -29.47 -2.28
N TYR A 222 -4.80 -30.29 -3.33
CA TYR A 222 -4.53 -29.83 -4.68
C TYR A 222 -5.35 -30.59 -5.72
N HIS A 223 -5.47 -30.04 -6.91
CA HIS A 223 -6.08 -30.67 -8.07
C HIS A 223 -5.29 -30.34 -9.34
N LEU A 224 -5.24 -31.28 -10.29
CA LEU A 224 -4.58 -31.12 -11.58
C LEU A 224 -5.62 -30.96 -12.68
N PHE A 225 -5.42 -29.96 -13.55
CA PHE A 225 -6.17 -29.77 -14.77
C PHE A 225 -5.20 -29.51 -15.93
N TYR A 226 -5.58 -29.88 -17.16
CA TYR A 226 -4.97 -29.26 -18.30
C TYR A 226 -5.45 -27.81 -18.43
N ALA A 227 -4.59 -26.92 -18.91
CA ALA A 227 -4.91 -25.50 -18.99
C ALA A 227 -6.19 -25.20 -19.78
N GLU A 228 -6.54 -26.03 -20.77
CA GLU A 228 -7.76 -25.91 -21.58
C GLU A 228 -9.04 -26.35 -20.84
N ASP A 229 -8.91 -27.19 -19.81
CA ASP A 229 -10.05 -27.73 -19.05
C ASP A 229 -10.45 -26.85 -17.86
N ILE A 230 -9.71 -25.77 -17.59
CA ILE A 230 -10.01 -24.88 -16.49
C ILE A 230 -11.23 -24.02 -16.84
N THR A 231 -12.29 -24.18 -16.04
CA THR A 231 -13.52 -23.38 -16.13
C THR A 231 -13.81 -22.66 -14.81
N GLU A 232 -14.66 -21.64 -14.87
CA GLU A 232 -15.07 -20.88 -13.68
C GLU A 232 -15.81 -21.78 -12.70
N GLU A 233 -16.73 -22.60 -13.19
CA GLU A 233 -17.54 -23.51 -12.36
C GLU A 233 -16.65 -24.47 -11.57
N LEU A 234 -15.63 -25.04 -12.19
CA LEU A 234 -14.69 -25.94 -11.53
C LEU A 234 -13.88 -25.22 -10.44
N LEU A 235 -13.41 -24.01 -10.71
CA LEU A 235 -12.67 -23.23 -9.71
C LEU A 235 -13.58 -22.80 -8.55
N VAL A 236 -14.83 -22.42 -8.82
CA VAL A 236 -15.81 -22.08 -7.79
C VAL A 236 -16.17 -23.30 -6.94
N GLU A 237 -16.30 -24.48 -7.55
CA GLU A 237 -16.54 -25.73 -6.80
C GLU A 237 -15.36 -26.08 -5.90
N LEU A 238 -14.12 -25.99 -6.42
CA LEU A 238 -12.91 -26.19 -5.62
C LEU A 238 -12.84 -25.24 -4.44
N PHE A 239 -13.10 -23.96 -4.67
CA PHE A 239 -13.12 -22.95 -3.62
C PHE A 239 -14.11 -23.30 -2.51
N LYS A 240 -15.36 -23.59 -2.86
CA LYS A 240 -16.41 -23.97 -1.90
C LYS A 240 -16.02 -25.21 -1.08
N ARG A 241 -15.41 -26.20 -1.72
CA ARG A 241 -14.98 -27.43 -1.05
C ARG A 241 -13.81 -27.18 -0.08
N TRP A 242 -12.83 -26.36 -0.49
CA TRP A 242 -11.64 -26.11 0.32
C TRP A 242 -11.82 -25.06 1.41
N SER A 243 -12.79 -24.16 1.28
CA SER A 243 -13.12 -23.15 2.30
C SER A 243 -13.88 -23.69 3.51
N THR A 244 -14.26 -24.98 3.52
CA THR A 244 -15.01 -25.57 4.64
C THR A 244 -14.17 -25.62 5.94
N ASP A 245 -12.94 -26.06 5.84
CA ASP A 245 -12.10 -26.32 7.00
C ASP A 245 -11.22 -25.12 7.41
N TYR A 246 -10.87 -24.28 6.43
CA TYR A 246 -9.95 -23.16 6.59
C TYR A 246 -10.39 -21.95 5.79
N GLU A 247 -10.08 -20.76 6.30
CA GLU A 247 -10.22 -19.54 5.51
C GLU A 247 -9.25 -19.57 4.32
N ILE A 248 -9.80 -19.34 3.14
CA ILE A 248 -9.04 -19.19 1.89
C ILE A 248 -9.55 -17.94 1.16
N ASP A 249 -8.67 -17.21 0.50
CA ASP A 249 -9.01 -15.97 -0.21
C ASP A 249 -8.91 -16.10 -1.73
N GLY A 250 -8.77 -17.35 -2.23
CA GLY A 250 -8.67 -17.65 -3.65
C GLY A 250 -8.14 -19.04 -3.94
N ILE A 251 -7.76 -19.25 -5.19
CA ILE A 251 -7.10 -20.47 -5.67
C ILE A 251 -5.77 -20.07 -6.33
N ILE A 252 -4.71 -20.79 -6.02
CA ILE A 252 -3.45 -20.66 -6.72
C ILE A 252 -3.47 -21.58 -7.93
N LEU A 253 -3.19 -21.02 -9.10
CA LEU A 253 -2.95 -21.73 -10.35
C LEU A 253 -1.46 -21.71 -10.64
N GLU A 254 -0.81 -22.86 -10.72
CA GLU A 254 0.63 -22.97 -10.91
C GLU A 254 0.95 -24.02 -11.98
N VAL A 255 1.86 -23.73 -12.89
CA VAL A 255 2.34 -24.69 -13.88
C VAL A 255 2.95 -25.89 -13.17
N ASN A 256 2.53 -27.12 -13.50
CA ASN A 256 2.97 -28.32 -12.82
C ASN A 256 4.42 -28.71 -13.15
N ASP A 257 4.88 -28.49 -14.37
CA ASP A 257 6.25 -28.84 -14.84
C ASP A 257 7.28 -27.84 -14.30
N LEU A 258 8.22 -28.31 -13.46
CA LEU A 258 9.25 -27.49 -12.82
C LEU A 258 10.31 -26.96 -13.81
N ASN A 259 10.57 -27.66 -14.92
CA ASN A 259 11.47 -27.14 -15.96
C ASN A 259 10.81 -25.97 -16.69
N LEU A 260 9.52 -26.07 -16.97
CA LEU A 260 8.77 -24.99 -17.57
C LEU A 260 8.68 -23.79 -16.58
N GLN A 261 8.45 -24.03 -15.28
CA GLN A 261 8.51 -22.97 -14.26
C GLN A 261 9.87 -22.23 -14.31
N THR A 262 10.97 -22.99 -14.34
CA THR A 262 12.32 -22.43 -14.43
C THR A 262 12.52 -21.59 -15.68
N SER A 263 12.01 -22.04 -16.83
CA SER A 263 12.12 -21.32 -18.11
C SER A 263 11.26 -20.05 -18.15
N LEU A 264 10.08 -20.05 -17.52
CA LEU A 264 9.20 -18.91 -17.40
C LEU A 264 9.74 -17.85 -16.44
N GLY A 265 10.45 -18.28 -15.40
CA GLY A 265 11.12 -17.42 -14.44
C GLY A 265 10.18 -16.54 -13.61
N ARG A 266 10.69 -15.40 -13.21
CA ARG A 266 10.01 -14.40 -12.38
C ARG A 266 9.96 -13.04 -13.05
N GLU A 267 9.04 -12.20 -12.65
CA GLU A 267 8.92 -10.82 -13.14
C GLU A 267 10.05 -9.95 -12.56
N THR A 268 10.66 -9.13 -13.40
CA THR A 268 11.81 -8.31 -13.00
C THR A 268 11.47 -7.20 -12.02
N SER A 269 10.22 -6.69 -12.05
CA SER A 269 9.78 -5.58 -11.20
C SER A 269 9.31 -6.04 -9.82
N SER A 270 8.56 -7.14 -9.75
CA SER A 270 7.89 -7.62 -8.53
C SER A 270 8.49 -8.89 -7.94
N ASN A 271 9.41 -9.54 -8.66
CA ASN A 271 9.90 -10.89 -8.36
C ASN A 271 8.80 -11.97 -8.28
N ASN A 272 7.57 -11.64 -8.70
CA ASN A 272 6.46 -12.58 -8.71
C ASN A 272 6.66 -13.68 -9.77
N PRO A 273 6.23 -14.92 -9.52
CA PRO A 273 6.41 -16.02 -10.48
C PRO A 273 5.59 -15.76 -11.75
N CYS A 274 6.24 -15.89 -12.92
CA CYS A 274 5.57 -15.86 -14.21
C CYS A 274 4.69 -17.08 -14.44
N TYR A 275 5.01 -18.19 -13.77
CA TYR A 275 4.39 -19.51 -13.90
C TYR A 275 3.20 -19.75 -12.95
N ALA A 276 2.86 -18.78 -12.09
CA ALA A 276 1.74 -18.91 -11.15
C ALA A 276 0.89 -17.65 -11.08
N ARG A 277 -0.40 -17.83 -10.73
CA ARG A 277 -1.38 -16.76 -10.54
C ARG A 277 -2.30 -17.09 -9.36
N ALA A 278 -2.76 -16.05 -8.68
CA ALA A 278 -3.81 -16.15 -7.67
C ALA A 278 -5.16 -15.78 -8.31
N PHE A 279 -6.03 -16.77 -8.47
CA PHE A 279 -7.39 -16.57 -8.95
C PHE A 279 -8.29 -16.15 -7.80
N LYS A 280 -8.84 -14.94 -7.90
CA LYS A 280 -9.73 -14.31 -6.91
C LYS A 280 -11.04 -13.90 -7.60
N HIS A 281 -11.99 -14.81 -7.63
CA HIS A 281 -13.28 -14.56 -8.27
C HIS A 281 -14.24 -13.79 -7.35
N ASP A 282 -15.06 -12.92 -7.92
CA ASP A 282 -16.01 -12.09 -7.15
C ASP A 282 -17.05 -12.90 -6.35
N SER A 283 -17.33 -14.15 -6.75
CA SER A 283 -18.23 -15.04 -5.99
C SER A 283 -17.61 -15.63 -4.72
N PHE A 284 -16.31 -15.47 -4.52
CA PHE A 284 -15.64 -15.92 -3.30
C PHE A 284 -15.85 -14.97 -2.11
N GLU A 285 -16.34 -13.76 -2.39
CA GLU A 285 -16.58 -12.75 -1.37
C GLU A 285 -17.97 -12.93 -0.72
N GLN A 286 -18.03 -12.76 0.61
CA GLN A 286 -19.32 -12.75 1.31
C GLN A 286 -20.13 -11.51 0.93
N LYS A 287 -21.41 -11.71 0.68
CA LYS A 287 -22.38 -10.65 0.40
C LYS A 287 -23.55 -10.74 1.39
N SER A 288 -24.08 -9.60 1.81
CA SER A 288 -25.25 -9.55 2.69
C SER A 288 -26.17 -8.40 2.30
N GLU A 289 -27.47 -8.63 2.48
CA GLU A 289 -28.46 -7.58 2.26
C GLU A 289 -28.52 -6.65 3.47
N ALA A 290 -28.70 -5.36 3.20
CA ALA A 290 -28.88 -4.32 4.20
C ALA A 290 -29.88 -3.27 3.72
N THR A 291 -30.47 -2.56 4.68
CA THR A 291 -31.34 -1.41 4.41
C THR A 291 -30.62 -0.13 4.81
N VAL A 292 -30.67 0.90 3.98
CA VAL A 292 -30.13 2.23 4.27
C VAL A 292 -31.01 2.90 5.33
N LEU A 293 -30.43 3.19 6.48
CA LEU A 293 -31.10 3.85 7.62
C LEU A 293 -30.92 5.36 7.61
N GLY A 294 -29.86 5.86 7.00
CA GLY A 294 -29.54 7.27 6.95
C GLY A 294 -28.33 7.54 6.04
N ILE A 295 -28.07 8.80 5.76
CA ILE A 295 -26.90 9.26 5.02
C ILE A 295 -26.30 10.44 5.76
N SER A 296 -25.02 10.32 6.16
CA SER A 296 -24.22 11.45 6.64
C SER A 296 -23.46 12.08 5.48
N TRP A 297 -23.48 13.39 5.42
CA TRP A 297 -22.78 14.16 4.39
C TRP A 297 -21.61 14.93 5.03
N ASN A 298 -20.42 14.33 4.97
CA ASN A 298 -19.23 14.92 5.58
C ASN A 298 -18.64 15.99 4.67
N ILE A 299 -18.44 17.20 5.18
CA ILE A 299 -17.85 18.30 4.44
C ILE A 299 -16.33 18.12 4.39
N SER A 300 -15.76 18.13 3.20
CA SER A 300 -14.31 18.10 3.00
C SER A 300 -13.70 19.50 3.12
N LYS A 301 -12.38 19.60 3.22
CA LYS A 301 -11.64 20.87 3.24
C LYS A 301 -11.89 21.78 2.03
N HIS A 302 -12.46 21.25 0.95
CA HIS A 302 -12.81 22.00 -0.26
C HIS A 302 -14.32 22.25 -0.40
N GLY A 303 -15.09 22.04 0.66
CA GLY A 303 -16.54 22.22 0.66
C GLY A 303 -17.33 21.09 -0.03
N LEU A 304 -16.68 20.02 -0.50
CA LEU A 304 -17.37 18.90 -1.13
C LEU A 304 -18.03 18.02 -0.08
N LEU A 305 -19.28 17.62 -0.32
CA LEU A 305 -20.04 16.73 0.55
C LEU A 305 -19.75 15.27 0.18
N LYS A 306 -19.21 14.51 1.13
CA LYS A 306 -18.86 13.10 0.99
C LYS A 306 -19.88 12.23 1.71
N PRO A 307 -20.69 11.43 0.99
CA PRO A 307 -21.74 10.61 1.59
C PRO A 307 -21.19 9.37 2.28
N VAL A 308 -21.71 9.09 3.49
CA VAL A 308 -21.56 7.82 4.20
C VAL A 308 -22.96 7.30 4.50
N LEU A 309 -23.29 6.13 3.99
CA LEU A 309 -24.57 5.48 4.24
C LEU A 309 -24.51 4.70 5.55
N HIS A 310 -25.45 4.95 6.43
CA HIS A 310 -25.71 4.14 7.62
C HIS A 310 -26.69 3.04 7.23
N ILE A 311 -26.32 1.79 7.47
CA ILE A 311 -27.13 0.63 7.10
C ILE A 311 -27.54 -0.19 8.31
N THR A 312 -28.54 -1.05 8.15
CA THR A 312 -28.81 -2.08 9.16
C THR A 312 -27.56 -2.87 9.41
N PRO A 313 -27.16 -3.08 10.70
CA PRO A 313 -25.93 -3.83 10.99
C PRO A 313 -25.96 -5.24 10.39
N ILE A 314 -24.99 -5.59 9.59
CA ILE A 314 -24.80 -6.90 8.98
C ILE A 314 -23.46 -7.49 9.39
N LYS A 315 -23.37 -8.82 9.43
CA LYS A 315 -22.09 -9.51 9.64
C LYS A 315 -21.50 -9.90 8.30
N LEU A 316 -20.27 -9.46 8.03
CA LEU A 316 -19.47 -9.83 6.86
C LEU A 316 -18.06 -10.17 7.35
N ASP A 317 -17.57 -11.36 7.04
CA ASP A 317 -16.22 -11.85 7.44
C ASP A 317 -15.93 -11.65 8.93
N GLY A 318 -16.89 -11.99 9.79
CA GLY A 318 -16.78 -11.88 11.23
C GLY A 318 -16.91 -10.47 11.82
N VAL A 319 -16.99 -9.42 10.99
CA VAL A 319 -17.12 -8.01 11.43
C VAL A 319 -18.54 -7.50 11.24
N THR A 320 -19.02 -6.71 12.21
CA THR A 320 -20.30 -6.01 12.07
C THR A 320 -20.10 -4.72 11.29
N VAL A 321 -20.74 -4.63 10.12
CA VAL A 321 -20.74 -3.47 9.24
C VAL A 321 -22.03 -2.69 9.42
N SER A 322 -21.93 -1.41 9.76
CA SER A 322 -23.05 -0.48 9.89
C SER A 322 -22.91 0.79 9.04
N ASN A 323 -21.76 0.98 8.41
CA ASN A 323 -21.49 2.14 7.56
C ASN A 323 -20.89 1.69 6.23
N VAL A 324 -21.33 2.30 5.12
CA VAL A 324 -20.82 2.03 3.77
C VAL A 324 -20.55 3.35 3.07
N THR A 325 -19.48 3.44 2.28
CA THR A 325 -19.24 4.64 1.49
C THR A 325 -20.30 4.84 0.42
N GLY A 326 -20.79 6.07 0.30
CA GLY A 326 -21.65 6.50 -0.80
C GLY A 326 -20.87 7.02 -2.01
N ASN A 327 -19.54 6.83 -2.04
CA ASN A 327 -18.62 7.31 -3.07
C ASN A 327 -18.72 8.82 -3.32
N ASN A 328 -19.75 9.27 -4.03
CA ASN A 328 -20.05 10.66 -4.33
C ASN A 328 -21.55 10.90 -4.45
N ALA A 329 -21.98 12.15 -4.50
CA ALA A 329 -23.39 12.51 -4.54
C ALA A 329 -24.12 12.00 -5.79
N LYS A 330 -23.44 12.01 -6.94
CA LYS A 330 -24.00 11.45 -8.18
C LYS A 330 -24.25 9.96 -8.05
N PHE A 331 -23.35 9.21 -7.47
CA PHE A 331 -23.52 7.78 -7.23
C PHE A 331 -24.74 7.51 -6.34
N VAL A 332 -24.90 8.25 -5.23
CA VAL A 332 -26.06 8.11 -4.34
C VAL A 332 -27.36 8.38 -5.09
N LYS A 333 -27.38 9.45 -5.92
CA LYS A 333 -28.55 9.82 -6.73
C LYS A 333 -28.85 8.80 -7.81
N ASP A 334 -27.87 8.44 -8.62
CA ASP A 334 -28.07 7.59 -9.81
C ASP A 334 -28.44 6.14 -9.40
N MET A 335 -27.91 5.67 -8.26
CA MET A 335 -28.22 4.35 -7.72
C MET A 335 -29.49 4.32 -6.84
N GLY A 336 -30.11 5.48 -6.58
CA GLY A 336 -31.30 5.55 -5.74
C GLY A 336 -31.09 5.10 -4.30
N LEU A 337 -30.00 5.54 -3.68
CA LEU A 337 -29.56 5.13 -2.34
C LEU A 337 -30.17 5.98 -1.21
N GLY A 338 -31.45 6.34 -1.33
CA GLY A 338 -32.18 7.06 -0.28
C GLY A 338 -32.44 6.21 0.97
N ILE A 339 -32.94 6.87 2.03
CA ILE A 339 -33.31 6.18 3.29
C ILE A 339 -34.43 5.16 3.00
N GLY A 340 -34.20 3.90 3.36
CA GLY A 340 -35.10 2.78 3.06
C GLY A 340 -34.68 1.94 1.85
N ALA A 341 -33.70 2.37 1.06
CA ALA A 341 -33.18 1.58 -0.06
C ALA A 341 -32.61 0.25 0.44
N LYS A 342 -32.85 -0.84 -0.29
CA LYS A 342 -32.27 -2.14 0.01
C LYS A 342 -31.08 -2.40 -0.91
N VAL A 343 -29.97 -2.74 -0.32
CA VAL A 343 -28.68 -2.87 -0.98
C VAL A 343 -28.03 -4.21 -0.64
N VAL A 344 -27.25 -4.74 -1.56
CA VAL A 344 -26.32 -5.83 -1.29
C VAL A 344 -24.94 -5.23 -1.04
N VAL A 345 -24.42 -5.54 0.11
CA VAL A 345 -23.09 -5.07 0.56
C VAL A 345 -22.14 -6.23 0.58
N LYS A 346 -20.94 -6.02 0.10
CA LYS A 346 -19.79 -6.90 0.27
C LYS A 346 -18.68 -6.19 1.03
N ARG A 347 -17.81 -6.95 1.69
CA ARG A 347 -16.52 -6.44 2.13
C ARG A 347 -15.47 -6.85 1.12
N SER A 348 -14.97 -5.88 0.40
CA SER A 348 -13.86 -6.12 -0.49
C SER A 348 -12.57 -6.21 0.31
N GLY A 349 -11.90 -7.35 0.23
CA GLY A 349 -10.65 -7.61 0.94
C GLY A 349 -10.73 -7.55 2.46
N MET A 350 -11.90 -7.83 3.04
CA MET A 350 -12.18 -7.84 4.48
C MET A 350 -12.11 -6.49 5.21
N VAL A 351 -12.10 -5.33 4.53
CA VAL A 351 -11.99 -4.04 5.20
C VAL A 351 -13.05 -3.00 4.83
N ILE A 352 -13.20 -2.58 3.57
CA ILE A 352 -14.18 -1.54 3.23
C ILE A 352 -15.48 -2.15 2.68
N PRO A 353 -16.63 -1.86 3.32
CA PRO A 353 -17.92 -2.25 2.78
C PRO A 353 -18.25 -1.45 1.52
N LEU A 354 -18.65 -2.15 0.46
CA LEU A 354 -19.07 -1.56 -0.80
C LEU A 354 -20.48 -2.04 -1.16
N ILE A 355 -21.28 -1.16 -1.75
CA ILE A 355 -22.54 -1.53 -2.36
C ILE A 355 -22.24 -2.11 -3.73
N VAL A 356 -22.69 -3.37 -3.95
CA VAL A 356 -22.49 -4.08 -5.22
C VAL A 356 -23.77 -4.20 -6.03
N GLU A 357 -24.94 -4.08 -5.37
CA GLU A 357 -26.24 -4.18 -6.01
C GLU A 357 -27.25 -3.36 -5.21
N VAL A 358 -28.24 -2.80 -5.89
CA VAL A 358 -29.38 -2.13 -5.27
C VAL A 358 -30.64 -2.92 -5.64
N LEU A 359 -31.26 -3.51 -4.61
CA LEU A 359 -32.46 -4.35 -4.78
C LEU A 359 -33.74 -3.51 -4.82
N GLU A 360 -33.80 -2.47 -3.98
CA GLU A 360 -34.91 -1.53 -3.92
C GLU A 360 -34.36 -0.10 -3.85
N THR A 361 -34.72 0.73 -4.81
CA THR A 361 -34.28 2.11 -4.90
C THR A 361 -35.22 3.06 -4.14
N VAL A 362 -34.68 4.15 -3.64
CA VAL A 362 -35.43 5.27 -3.05
C VAL A 362 -34.91 6.58 -3.63
N ASP A 363 -35.82 7.49 -3.93
CA ASP A 363 -35.49 8.77 -4.53
C ASP A 363 -34.45 9.56 -3.72
N PHE A 364 -33.56 10.20 -4.44
CA PHE A 364 -32.55 11.06 -3.85
C PHE A 364 -33.19 12.33 -3.24
N VAL A 365 -32.83 12.59 -2.01
CA VAL A 365 -33.20 13.83 -1.30
C VAL A 365 -31.95 14.68 -1.12
N MET A 366 -32.03 15.93 -1.54
CA MET A 366 -30.96 16.90 -1.35
C MET A 366 -30.68 17.05 0.16
N PRO A 367 -29.43 16.88 0.63
CA PRO A 367 -29.12 17.10 2.04
C PRO A 367 -29.30 18.57 2.43
N VAL A 368 -29.48 18.81 3.72
CA VAL A 368 -29.48 20.16 4.29
C VAL A 368 -28.23 20.31 5.14
N VAL A 369 -27.50 21.38 4.94
CA VAL A 369 -26.32 21.74 5.72
C VAL A 369 -26.61 23.05 6.45
N GLU A 370 -26.38 23.07 7.75
CA GLU A 370 -26.61 24.26 8.56
C GLU A 370 -25.63 25.38 8.17
N GLY A 371 -26.14 26.59 7.99
CA GLY A 371 -25.33 27.77 7.74
C GLY A 371 -24.87 27.98 6.28
N THR A 372 -25.25 27.10 5.35
CA THR A 372 -24.91 27.27 3.92
C THR A 372 -25.95 26.62 3.01
N ASP A 373 -26.13 27.19 1.83
CA ASP A 373 -26.79 26.52 0.73
C ASP A 373 -25.81 25.54 0.06
N ILE A 374 -26.33 24.54 -0.62
CA ILE A 374 -25.57 23.53 -1.36
C ILE A 374 -26.06 23.41 -2.78
N ASP A 375 -25.15 23.11 -3.68
CA ASP A 375 -25.48 22.86 -5.09
C ASP A 375 -24.52 21.81 -5.67
N TRP A 376 -24.79 21.35 -6.87
CA TRP A 376 -23.88 20.49 -7.62
C TRP A 376 -22.66 21.29 -8.06
N ASN A 377 -21.49 20.69 -7.98
CA ASN A 377 -20.28 21.27 -8.57
C ASN A 377 -20.37 21.29 -10.11
N GLU A 378 -19.47 22.01 -10.78
CA GLU A 378 -19.48 22.24 -12.24
C GLU A 378 -19.58 20.93 -13.07
N ASN A 379 -18.99 19.83 -12.59
CA ASN A 379 -19.03 18.54 -13.30
C ASN A 379 -20.24 17.67 -12.94
N GLY A 380 -21.10 18.11 -12.02
CA GLY A 380 -22.32 17.40 -11.61
C GLY A 380 -22.09 16.07 -10.86
N ILE A 381 -20.91 15.86 -10.28
CA ILE A 381 -20.56 14.61 -9.60
C ILE A 381 -20.70 14.74 -8.07
N GLU A 382 -20.31 15.91 -7.53
CA GLU A 382 -20.30 16.15 -6.09
C GLU A 382 -21.27 17.28 -5.74
N LEU A 383 -21.80 17.26 -4.52
CA LEU A 383 -22.41 18.43 -3.92
C LEU A 383 -21.34 19.28 -3.25
N ILE A 384 -21.54 20.60 -3.28
CA ILE A 384 -20.61 21.58 -2.72
C ILE A 384 -21.37 22.62 -1.90
N THR A 385 -20.78 23.05 -0.78
CA THR A 385 -21.26 24.20 0.01
C THR A 385 -21.01 25.51 -0.75
N LEU A 386 -22.01 26.38 -0.82
CA LEU A 386 -21.88 27.67 -1.53
C LEU A 386 -21.18 28.73 -0.68
N THR A 387 -21.19 28.57 0.64
CA THR A 387 -20.42 29.41 1.58
C THR A 387 -19.57 28.52 2.47
N GLU A 388 -18.42 29.02 2.91
CA GLU A 388 -17.50 28.31 3.76
C GLU A 388 -18.10 28.07 5.15
N THR A 389 -18.13 26.82 5.61
CA THR A 389 -18.68 26.41 6.90
C THR A 389 -17.58 26.26 7.96
N ASP A 390 -17.97 26.22 9.22
CA ASP A 390 -17.04 25.94 10.33
C ASP A 390 -16.39 24.56 10.18
N ASP A 391 -17.17 23.54 9.79
CA ASP A 391 -16.63 22.19 9.51
C ASP A 391 -15.55 22.21 8.42
N GLN A 392 -15.77 22.98 7.35
CA GLN A 392 -14.79 23.13 6.29
C GLN A 392 -13.50 23.77 6.79
N LYS A 393 -13.58 24.79 7.62
CA LYS A 393 -12.42 25.46 8.24
C LYS A 393 -11.65 24.53 9.18
N ILE A 394 -12.37 23.76 10.00
CA ILE A 394 -11.76 22.74 10.86
C ILE A 394 -10.99 21.73 9.99
N ARG A 395 -11.58 21.23 8.90
CA ARG A 395 -10.93 20.29 7.98
C ARG A 395 -9.72 20.90 7.23
N GLN A 396 -9.76 22.19 6.94
CA GLN A 396 -8.61 22.92 6.39
C GLN A 396 -7.46 22.97 7.41
N ASN A 397 -7.75 23.35 8.65
CA ASN A 397 -6.75 23.37 9.71
C ASN A 397 -6.13 21.97 9.96
N ILE A 398 -6.96 20.92 10.04
CA ILE A 398 -6.48 19.54 10.17
C ILE A 398 -5.53 19.21 9.03
N ALA A 399 -5.96 19.42 7.78
CA ALA A 399 -5.16 19.10 6.61
C ALA A 399 -3.85 19.90 6.54
N PHE A 400 -3.83 21.15 7.03
CA PHE A 400 -2.62 21.96 7.09
C PHE A 400 -1.55 21.30 7.97
N PHE A 401 -1.90 20.94 9.20
CA PHE A 401 -0.97 20.33 10.14
C PHE A 401 -0.62 18.88 9.79
N GLU A 402 -1.55 18.11 9.21
CA GLU A 402 -1.26 16.76 8.70
C GLU A 402 -0.24 16.78 7.55
N ILE A 403 -0.43 17.67 6.57
CA ILE A 403 0.51 17.80 5.44
C ILE A 403 1.87 18.28 5.92
N LEU A 404 1.94 19.14 6.94
CA LEU A 404 3.20 19.58 7.54
C LEU A 404 3.80 18.54 8.52
N GLU A 405 3.13 17.39 8.71
CA GLU A 405 3.58 16.30 9.60
C GLU A 405 3.78 16.79 11.04
N ALA A 406 2.82 17.56 11.54
CA ALA A 406 2.83 18.05 12.91
C ALA A 406 2.52 16.91 13.89
N ASP A 407 3.54 16.27 14.43
CA ASP A 407 3.40 15.19 15.42
C ASP A 407 2.52 15.64 16.59
N ASN A 408 1.64 14.76 17.10
CA ASN A 408 0.76 15.06 18.23
C ASN A 408 -0.25 16.22 18.02
N VAL A 409 -0.48 16.68 16.79
CA VAL A 409 -1.52 17.64 16.43
C VAL A 409 -2.61 16.93 15.62
N SER A 410 -3.35 16.05 16.29
CA SER A 410 -4.43 15.25 15.68
C SER A 410 -5.71 16.07 15.46
N GLU A 411 -6.67 15.50 14.70
CA GLU A 411 -8.02 16.04 14.52
C GLU A 411 -8.65 16.45 15.86
N GLY A 412 -8.57 15.60 16.90
CA GLY A 412 -9.10 15.90 18.22
C GLY A 412 -8.43 17.11 18.91
N ILE A 413 -7.13 17.35 18.64
CA ILE A 413 -6.43 18.54 19.15
C ILE A 413 -6.90 19.79 18.40
N ILE A 414 -7.01 19.75 17.09
CA ILE A 414 -7.51 20.87 16.28
C ILE A 414 -8.95 21.23 16.67
N THR A 415 -9.82 20.23 16.90
CA THR A 415 -11.19 20.46 17.36
C THR A 415 -11.21 21.14 18.75
N GLN A 416 -10.37 20.69 19.69
CA GLN A 416 -10.27 21.33 21.02
C GLN A 416 -9.75 22.77 20.93
N LEU A 417 -8.80 23.07 20.02
CA LEU A 417 -8.33 24.42 19.75
C LEU A 417 -9.46 25.29 19.16
N TRP A 418 -10.21 24.75 18.22
CA TRP A 418 -11.36 25.40 17.61
C TRP A 418 -12.42 25.79 18.64
N ASP A 419 -12.79 24.87 19.51
CA ASP A 419 -13.77 25.09 20.59
C ASP A 419 -13.27 26.12 21.61
N ALA A 420 -11.96 26.22 21.82
CA ALA A 420 -11.33 27.23 22.66
C ALA A 420 -11.15 28.61 21.98
N GLY A 421 -11.60 28.76 20.71
CA GLY A 421 -11.58 30.02 19.98
C GLY A 421 -10.42 30.23 19.00
N TYR A 422 -9.48 29.27 18.89
CA TYR A 422 -8.38 29.31 17.92
C TYR A 422 -8.85 28.74 16.58
N LYS A 423 -9.44 29.60 15.73
CA LYS A 423 -10.19 29.17 14.55
C LYS A 423 -9.41 29.20 13.24
N THR A 424 -8.36 30.03 13.17
CA THR A 424 -7.53 30.15 11.98
C THR A 424 -6.17 29.47 12.16
N ILE A 425 -5.51 29.18 11.05
CA ILE A 425 -4.11 28.69 11.08
C ILE A 425 -3.22 29.70 11.80
N GLU A 426 -3.45 31.01 11.61
CA GLU A 426 -2.72 32.07 12.27
C GLU A 426 -2.92 32.02 13.80
N ASP A 427 -4.16 31.85 14.29
CA ASP A 427 -4.45 31.71 15.73
C ASP A 427 -3.68 30.53 16.32
N ILE A 428 -3.71 29.38 15.63
CA ILE A 428 -3.08 28.15 16.10
C ILE A 428 -1.55 28.26 16.10
N LEU A 429 -0.95 28.91 15.11
CA LEU A 429 0.50 29.12 15.04
C LEU A 429 1.01 30.09 16.09
N ASN A 430 0.19 31.05 16.50
CA ASN A 430 0.55 32.07 17.51
C ASN A 430 0.15 31.69 18.94
N VAL A 431 -0.48 30.51 19.18
CA VAL A 431 -0.87 30.07 20.51
C VAL A 431 0.35 29.88 21.42
N THR A 432 0.25 30.31 22.66
CA THR A 432 1.30 30.13 23.67
C THR A 432 1.04 28.90 24.55
N THR A 433 2.08 28.38 25.20
CA THR A 433 1.93 27.25 26.14
C THR A 433 0.95 27.56 27.28
N THR A 434 0.96 28.80 27.79
CA THR A 434 0.04 29.24 28.85
C THR A 434 -1.42 29.23 28.38
N GLN A 435 -1.67 29.65 27.15
CA GLN A 435 -3.00 29.59 26.55
C GLN A 435 -3.46 28.14 26.35
N LEU A 436 -2.57 27.28 25.86
CA LEU A 436 -2.87 25.84 25.73
C LEU A 436 -3.17 25.20 27.08
N GLU A 437 -2.44 25.54 28.15
CA GLU A 437 -2.68 25.02 29.49
C GLU A 437 -4.08 25.43 30.04
N SER A 438 -4.64 26.54 29.57
CA SER A 438 -5.98 27.01 29.97
C SER A 438 -7.14 26.28 29.31
N ILE A 439 -6.85 25.48 28.25
CA ILE A 439 -7.87 24.68 27.57
C ILE A 439 -8.22 23.44 28.40
N ASP A 440 -9.50 23.10 28.48
CA ASP A 440 -9.95 21.92 29.22
C ASP A 440 -9.23 20.65 28.71
N ARG A 441 -8.78 19.82 29.67
CA ARG A 441 -8.00 18.59 29.40
C ARG A 441 -6.62 18.79 28.77
N PHE A 442 -6.07 20.02 28.74
CA PHE A 442 -4.69 20.31 28.43
C PHE A 442 -3.89 20.52 29.72
N GLY A 443 -3.23 19.47 30.20
CA GLY A 443 -2.23 19.63 31.27
C GLY A 443 -0.91 20.18 30.74
N LYS A 444 -0.05 20.71 31.63
CA LYS A 444 1.25 21.32 31.28
C LYS A 444 2.07 20.51 30.29
N ARG A 445 2.16 19.18 30.49
CA ARG A 445 2.95 18.30 29.61
C ARG A 445 2.35 18.22 28.21
N LYS A 446 1.02 18.09 28.09
CA LYS A 446 0.33 18.05 26.79
C LYS A 446 0.46 19.38 26.06
N ALA A 447 0.26 20.49 26.76
CA ALA A 447 0.42 21.85 26.20
C ALA A 447 1.82 22.05 25.62
N GLN A 448 2.87 21.66 26.35
CA GLN A 448 4.25 21.78 25.87
C GLN A 448 4.53 20.91 24.66
N ILE A 449 4.02 19.67 24.63
CA ILE A 449 4.21 18.75 23.48
C ILE A 449 3.52 19.32 22.24
N VAL A 450 2.25 19.73 22.34
CA VAL A 450 1.48 20.29 21.22
C VAL A 450 2.13 21.58 20.71
N TYR A 451 2.52 22.50 21.60
CA TYR A 451 3.23 23.73 21.25
C TYR A 451 4.50 23.44 20.45
N ASN A 452 5.37 22.57 20.98
CA ASN A 452 6.62 22.21 20.31
C ASN A 452 6.37 21.57 18.94
N SER A 453 5.36 20.73 18.81
CA SER A 453 4.99 20.09 17.55
C SER A 453 4.48 21.09 16.51
N ILE A 454 3.64 22.05 16.91
CA ILE A 454 3.19 23.14 16.05
C ILE A 454 4.42 23.95 15.55
N GLN A 455 5.28 24.42 16.47
CA GLN A 455 6.44 25.25 16.11
C GLN A 455 7.43 24.49 15.21
N LYS A 456 7.67 23.21 15.50
CA LYS A 456 8.55 22.36 14.69
C LYS A 456 8.00 22.17 13.27
N SER A 457 6.70 21.99 13.10
CA SER A 457 6.07 21.72 11.80
C SER A 457 6.17 22.89 10.82
N VAL A 458 6.40 24.11 11.31
CA VAL A 458 6.51 25.33 10.49
C VAL A 458 7.94 25.89 10.44
N THR A 459 8.92 25.17 10.98
CA THR A 459 10.33 25.54 10.94
C THR A 459 11.04 24.77 9.82
N ASP A 460 11.77 25.46 8.94
CA ASP A 460 12.50 24.90 7.80
C ASP A 460 11.60 24.04 6.87
N VAL A 461 10.42 24.56 6.55
CA VAL A 461 9.44 23.87 5.71
C VAL A 461 9.81 23.98 4.23
N GLN A 462 9.74 22.88 3.48
CA GLN A 462 9.87 22.93 2.03
C GLN A 462 8.72 23.74 1.42
N LEU A 463 9.04 24.68 0.50
CA LEU A 463 8.04 25.58 -0.09
C LEU A 463 6.89 24.83 -0.76
N SER A 464 7.19 23.79 -1.53
CA SER A 464 6.18 22.92 -2.16
C SER A 464 5.27 22.20 -1.17
N LYS A 465 5.78 21.83 0.00
CA LYS A 465 5.00 21.20 1.07
C LYS A 465 4.06 22.24 1.71
N LEU A 466 4.56 23.45 1.96
CA LEU A 466 3.76 24.55 2.49
C LEU A 466 2.67 25.00 1.50
N MET A 467 3.00 25.10 0.20
CA MET A 467 2.03 25.35 -0.86
C MET A 467 0.90 24.31 -0.85
N HIS A 468 1.23 23.04 -0.71
CA HIS A 468 0.23 21.96 -0.62
C HIS A 468 -0.61 22.06 0.64
N ALA A 469 0.01 22.35 1.79
CA ALA A 469 -0.67 22.49 3.08
C ALA A 469 -1.68 23.65 3.08
N SER A 470 -1.37 24.74 2.40
CA SER A 470 -2.28 25.90 2.30
C SER A 470 -3.63 25.57 1.64
N GLY A 471 -3.72 24.49 0.85
CA GLY A 471 -4.94 24.11 0.13
C GLY A 471 -5.34 25.05 -1.01
N LEU A 472 -4.52 26.07 -1.32
CA LEU A 472 -4.84 27.12 -2.32
C LEU A 472 -4.56 26.69 -3.76
N PHE A 473 -3.84 25.59 -3.96
CA PHE A 473 -3.50 25.03 -5.27
C PHE A 473 -4.31 23.74 -5.53
N LEU A 474 -5.52 23.91 -6.00
CA LEU A 474 -6.47 22.81 -6.17
C LEU A 474 -5.95 21.71 -7.10
N GLY A 475 -5.94 20.46 -6.65
CA GLY A 475 -5.51 19.32 -7.43
C GLY A 475 -3.98 19.21 -7.62
N LEU A 476 -3.19 20.06 -6.94
CA LEU A 476 -1.73 20.01 -6.97
C LEU A 476 -1.17 19.51 -5.63
N GLY A 477 -0.54 18.36 -5.66
CA GLY A 477 0.20 17.84 -4.49
C GLY A 477 1.63 18.37 -4.42
N SER A 478 2.33 18.12 -3.28
CA SER A 478 3.68 18.63 -3.01
C SER A 478 4.69 18.29 -4.12
N LYS A 479 4.67 17.09 -4.69
CA LYS A 479 5.58 16.71 -5.80
C LYS A 479 5.40 17.60 -7.03
N LYS A 480 4.16 17.84 -7.42
CA LYS A 480 3.86 18.66 -8.59
C LYS A 480 4.20 20.14 -8.32
N LEU A 481 3.91 20.61 -7.12
CA LEU A 481 4.28 21.95 -6.67
C LEU A 481 5.80 22.15 -6.58
N LYS A 482 6.56 21.10 -6.30
CA LYS A 482 8.03 21.14 -6.29
C LYS A 482 8.64 21.48 -7.66
N LEU A 483 7.97 21.13 -8.75
CA LEU A 483 8.41 21.46 -10.11
C LEU A 483 8.29 22.96 -10.40
N VAL A 484 7.42 23.66 -9.70
CA VAL A 484 7.09 25.07 -9.90
C VAL A 484 7.43 25.99 -8.71
N GLU A 485 7.97 25.44 -7.62
CA GLU A 485 8.38 26.21 -6.42
C GLU A 485 9.52 27.20 -6.67
N HIS A 486 10.19 27.11 -7.81
CA HIS A 486 11.31 27.98 -8.18
C HIS A 486 10.88 29.33 -8.73
N PHE A 487 9.61 29.54 -9.08
CA PHE A 487 9.11 30.81 -9.53
C PHE A 487 9.02 31.81 -8.36
N SER A 488 9.83 32.86 -8.40
CA SER A 488 9.82 33.94 -7.41
C SER A 488 8.80 35.04 -7.73
N GLU A 489 8.28 35.05 -8.96
CA GLU A 489 7.23 35.94 -9.43
C GLU A 489 6.13 35.10 -10.11
N LYS A 490 4.91 35.65 -10.20
CA LYS A 490 3.78 34.96 -10.82
C LYS A 490 4.07 34.63 -12.28
N PRO A 491 4.17 33.35 -12.65
CA PRO A 491 4.47 32.93 -14.01
C PRO A 491 3.27 33.09 -14.94
N LYS A 492 3.53 33.07 -16.24
CA LYS A 492 2.48 33.00 -17.26
C LYS A 492 2.03 31.56 -17.47
N LEU A 493 0.87 31.37 -18.09
CA LEU A 493 0.31 30.05 -18.37
C LEU A 493 1.26 29.18 -19.19
N ASP A 494 1.89 29.74 -20.21
CA ASP A 494 2.80 29.06 -21.12
C ASP A 494 4.08 28.58 -20.38
N ASP A 495 4.55 29.34 -19.39
CA ASP A 495 5.71 28.96 -18.58
C ASP A 495 5.45 27.66 -17.80
N ILE A 496 4.23 27.51 -17.26
CA ILE A 496 3.84 26.34 -16.47
C ILE A 496 3.46 25.16 -17.38
N THR A 497 2.72 25.40 -18.48
CA THR A 497 2.34 24.31 -19.40
C THR A 497 3.53 23.72 -20.15
N SER A 498 4.65 24.44 -20.24
CA SER A 498 5.92 23.91 -20.80
C SER A 498 6.61 22.88 -19.89
N ILE A 499 6.22 22.81 -18.60
CA ILE A 499 6.79 21.89 -17.63
C ILE A 499 6.12 20.52 -17.78
N GLU A 500 6.92 19.47 -17.93
CA GLU A 500 6.42 18.11 -18.02
C GLU A 500 5.54 17.77 -16.82
N GLY A 501 4.36 17.19 -17.07
CA GLY A 501 3.37 16.87 -16.05
C GLY A 501 2.35 17.98 -15.77
N PHE A 502 2.44 19.16 -16.40
CA PHE A 502 1.43 20.20 -16.31
C PHE A 502 0.58 20.29 -17.58
N ALA A 503 -0.73 20.10 -17.41
CA ALA A 503 -1.74 20.44 -18.43
C ALA A 503 -2.38 21.79 -18.08
N GLU A 504 -3.15 22.35 -19.00
CA GLU A 504 -3.77 23.68 -18.86
C GLU A 504 -4.54 23.87 -17.55
N ILE A 505 -5.34 22.87 -17.14
CA ILE A 505 -6.13 22.91 -15.89
C ILE A 505 -5.21 23.04 -14.67
N SER A 506 -4.15 22.23 -14.60
CA SER A 506 -3.21 22.26 -13.48
C SER A 506 -2.36 23.52 -13.46
N ALA A 507 -2.02 24.07 -14.64
CA ALA A 507 -1.31 25.33 -14.77
C ALA A 507 -2.17 26.50 -14.30
N LYS A 508 -3.43 26.55 -14.70
CA LYS A 508 -4.40 27.56 -14.21
C LYS A 508 -4.55 27.51 -12.71
N SER A 509 -4.73 26.29 -12.12
CA SER A 509 -4.84 26.14 -10.67
C SER A 509 -3.61 26.70 -9.93
N PHE A 510 -2.40 26.51 -10.48
CA PHE A 510 -1.20 27.09 -9.90
C PHE A 510 -1.20 28.64 -9.94
N ILE A 511 -1.53 29.20 -11.09
CA ILE A 511 -1.55 30.67 -11.30
C ILE A 511 -2.60 31.33 -10.41
N ASP A 512 -3.79 30.73 -10.28
CA ASP A 512 -4.89 31.26 -9.47
C ASP A 512 -4.57 31.20 -7.97
N GLY A 513 -3.81 30.19 -7.54
CA GLY A 513 -3.35 30.04 -6.15
C GLY A 513 -2.16 30.93 -5.78
N TYR A 514 -1.37 31.38 -6.75
CA TYR A 514 -0.06 31.98 -6.52
C TYR A 514 -0.09 33.23 -5.61
N ASP A 515 -0.82 34.27 -6.00
CA ASP A 515 -0.88 35.52 -5.23
C ASP A 515 -1.54 35.31 -3.87
N ARG A 516 -2.60 34.47 -3.83
CA ARG A 516 -3.33 34.11 -2.61
C ARG A 516 -2.43 33.37 -1.60
N PHE A 517 -1.52 32.53 -2.10
CA PHE A 517 -0.59 31.82 -1.26
C PHE A 517 0.45 32.74 -0.61
N TYR A 518 1.06 33.64 -1.37
CA TYR A 518 2.04 34.57 -0.82
C TYR A 518 1.42 35.58 0.14
N GLU A 519 0.19 36.03 -0.10
CA GLU A 519 -0.55 36.84 0.85
C GLU A 519 -0.88 36.04 2.13
N PHE A 520 -1.27 34.76 2.00
CA PHE A 520 -1.57 33.87 3.12
C PHE A 520 -0.37 33.68 4.05
N ILE A 521 0.83 33.47 3.53
CA ILE A 521 2.01 33.18 4.35
C ILE A 521 2.73 34.42 4.87
N LYS A 522 2.38 35.60 4.40
CA LYS A 522 3.11 36.87 4.60
C LYS A 522 3.39 37.20 6.06
N ASP A 523 2.40 37.05 6.92
CA ASP A 523 2.46 37.42 8.33
C ASP A 523 2.52 36.20 9.26
N LEU A 524 2.61 34.98 8.71
CA LEU A 524 2.68 33.75 9.51
C LEU A 524 4.09 33.48 10.03
N PRO A 525 4.27 32.96 11.26
CA PRO A 525 5.57 32.65 11.84
C PRO A 525 6.18 31.36 11.23
N ILE A 526 6.32 31.32 9.92
CA ILE A 526 6.80 30.16 9.16
C ILE A 526 8.19 30.47 8.60
N THR A 527 9.13 29.52 8.77
CA THR A 527 10.42 29.59 8.12
C THR A 527 10.47 28.58 6.96
N ILE A 528 10.77 29.10 5.78
CA ILE A 528 10.91 28.26 4.58
C ILE A 528 12.35 27.76 4.51
N ALA A 529 12.52 26.46 4.28
CA ALA A 529 13.82 25.84 4.07
C ALA A 529 14.55 26.56 2.92
N GLN A 530 15.70 27.16 3.23
CA GLN A 530 16.53 27.73 2.18
C GLN A 530 17.01 26.60 1.28
N LYS A 531 16.79 26.70 -0.04
CA LYS A 531 17.53 25.87 -0.98
C LYS A 531 19.00 26.13 -0.72
N VAL A 532 19.67 25.17 -0.10
CA VAL A 532 21.13 25.13 -0.16
C VAL A 532 21.42 24.86 -1.64
N GLU A 533 21.67 25.90 -2.42
CA GLU A 533 22.34 25.73 -3.69
C GLU A 533 23.61 24.98 -3.35
N ALA A 534 23.75 23.77 -3.90
CA ALA A 534 24.97 23.01 -3.71
C ALA A 534 26.10 23.92 -4.14
N VAL A 535 26.90 24.37 -3.17
CA VAL A 535 28.06 25.22 -3.42
C VAL A 535 28.88 24.44 -4.44
N LYS A 536 29.01 24.96 -5.67
CA LYS A 536 29.86 24.35 -6.69
C LYS A 536 31.29 24.31 -6.14
N VAL A 537 31.67 23.15 -5.64
CA VAL A 537 33.02 22.92 -5.07
C VAL A 537 34.00 22.59 -6.21
N GLY A 538 33.51 22.25 -7.40
CA GLY A 538 34.29 21.92 -8.59
C GLY A 538 33.45 21.85 -9.85
N THR A 539 34.13 21.81 -11.00
CA THR A 539 33.51 21.66 -12.33
C THR A 539 34.03 20.42 -13.08
N ASP A 540 34.75 19.54 -12.40
CA ASP A 540 35.40 18.36 -12.98
C ASP A 540 34.43 17.28 -13.41
N LEU A 541 33.20 17.32 -12.93
CA LEU A 541 32.11 16.46 -13.38
C LEU A 541 31.09 17.18 -14.29
N GLU A 542 31.39 18.39 -14.74
CA GLU A 542 30.53 19.13 -15.64
C GLU A 542 30.36 18.39 -16.99
N GLY A 543 29.10 18.25 -17.44
CA GLY A 543 28.76 17.48 -18.63
C GLY A 543 28.62 15.98 -18.40
N LYS A 544 28.99 15.43 -17.25
CA LYS A 544 28.81 14.01 -16.91
C LYS A 544 27.44 13.77 -16.29
N SER A 545 26.78 12.69 -16.73
CA SER A 545 25.46 12.27 -16.25
C SER A 545 25.55 10.90 -15.60
N PHE A 546 25.03 10.79 -14.38
CA PHE A 546 25.03 9.58 -13.55
C PHE A 546 23.62 9.08 -13.36
N VAL A 547 23.43 7.77 -13.49
CA VAL A 547 22.15 7.11 -13.21
C VAL A 547 22.39 6.04 -12.16
N PHE A 548 21.55 6.00 -11.13
CA PHE A 548 21.63 5.00 -10.07
C PHE A 548 20.58 3.91 -10.29
N THR A 549 20.92 2.65 -9.98
CA THR A 549 20.01 1.51 -10.02
C THR A 549 20.35 0.49 -8.93
N GLY A 550 19.34 0.01 -8.20
CA GLY A 550 19.53 -0.97 -7.11
C GLY A 550 20.36 -0.46 -5.91
N VAL A 551 20.74 0.81 -5.93
CA VAL A 551 21.49 1.50 -4.85
C VAL A 551 21.22 2.98 -4.90
N ARG A 552 21.15 3.62 -3.75
CA ARG A 552 21.06 5.08 -3.62
C ARG A 552 22.01 5.54 -2.51
N ASP A 553 22.85 6.53 -2.81
CA ASP A 553 23.77 7.12 -1.84
C ASP A 553 23.72 8.65 -1.95
N LYS A 554 22.92 9.25 -1.07
CA LYS A 554 22.70 10.72 -1.05
C LYS A 554 24.00 11.52 -0.97
N ILE A 555 24.99 11.04 -0.22
CA ILE A 555 26.29 11.72 -0.07
C ILE A 555 27.00 11.77 -1.42
N SER A 556 27.07 10.66 -2.15
CA SER A 556 27.68 10.63 -3.48
C SER A 556 26.87 11.46 -4.50
N GLU A 557 25.55 11.47 -4.42
CA GLU A 557 24.68 12.31 -5.27
C GLU A 557 24.96 13.81 -5.03
N GLU A 558 25.06 14.24 -3.79
CA GLU A 558 25.39 15.63 -3.41
C GLU A 558 26.80 16.04 -3.88
N VAL A 559 27.78 15.15 -3.74
CA VAL A 559 29.15 15.39 -4.25
C VAL A 559 29.16 15.53 -5.77
N ILE A 560 28.43 14.65 -6.50
CA ILE A 560 28.32 14.75 -7.96
C ILE A 560 27.72 16.09 -8.37
N ILE A 561 26.62 16.51 -7.74
CA ILE A 561 25.93 17.77 -8.04
C ILE A 561 26.82 18.97 -7.72
N SER A 562 27.51 18.97 -6.56
CA SER A 562 28.40 20.06 -6.14
C SER A 562 29.59 20.23 -7.07
N ARG A 563 29.97 19.19 -7.82
CA ARG A 563 31.08 19.17 -8.79
C ARG A 563 30.61 19.34 -10.24
N GLY A 564 29.33 19.74 -10.46
CA GLY A 564 28.76 20.07 -11.77
C GLY A 564 28.21 18.88 -12.55
N GLY A 565 28.18 17.66 -11.97
CA GLY A 565 27.56 16.48 -12.58
C GLY A 565 26.04 16.51 -12.49
N LYS A 566 25.37 15.69 -13.29
CA LYS A 566 23.90 15.56 -13.32
C LYS A 566 23.48 14.15 -12.89
N ILE A 567 22.42 14.06 -12.09
CA ILE A 567 21.77 12.79 -11.74
C ILE A 567 20.55 12.61 -12.62
N GLY A 568 20.51 11.48 -13.34
CA GLY A 568 19.37 11.11 -14.20
C GLY A 568 18.57 9.96 -13.62
N SER A 569 17.29 9.87 -13.97
CA SER A 569 16.39 8.78 -13.55
C SER A 569 16.46 7.56 -14.49
N SER A 570 16.84 7.72 -15.75
CA SER A 570 16.87 6.67 -16.76
C SER A 570 18.14 6.68 -17.58
N VAL A 571 18.59 5.50 -18.04
CA VAL A 571 19.76 5.36 -18.92
C VAL A 571 19.41 5.80 -20.34
N SER A 572 20.23 6.67 -20.91
CA SER A 572 20.11 7.20 -22.28
C SER A 572 21.48 7.31 -22.94
N LYS A 573 21.54 7.71 -24.19
CA LYS A 573 22.81 7.97 -24.91
C LYS A 573 23.65 9.09 -24.30
N THR A 574 23.06 9.94 -23.46
CA THR A 574 23.75 11.02 -22.75
C THR A 574 24.18 10.62 -21.34
N THR A 575 23.90 9.41 -20.89
CA THR A 575 24.35 8.88 -19.61
C THR A 575 25.83 8.52 -19.69
N THR A 576 26.64 9.05 -18.75
CA THR A 576 28.07 8.77 -18.68
C THR A 576 28.34 7.53 -17.83
N TYR A 577 27.68 7.42 -16.68
CA TYR A 577 27.88 6.33 -15.74
C TYR A 577 26.55 5.76 -15.26
N LEU A 578 26.45 4.42 -15.22
CA LEU A 578 25.41 3.73 -14.47
C LEU A 578 26.00 3.22 -13.15
N ILE A 579 25.42 3.64 -12.04
CA ILE A 579 25.89 3.26 -10.69
C ILE A 579 24.96 2.17 -10.15
N MET A 580 25.54 1.05 -9.70
CA MET A 580 24.79 -0.07 -9.17
C MET A 580 25.48 -0.76 -8.00
N ARG A 581 24.75 -1.60 -7.27
CA ARG A 581 25.30 -2.32 -6.13
C ARG A 581 26.35 -3.35 -6.58
N GLU A 582 25.99 -4.17 -7.56
CA GLU A 582 26.81 -5.23 -8.12
C GLU A 582 26.58 -5.31 -9.64
N LYS A 583 27.65 -5.50 -10.43
CA LYS A 583 27.57 -5.67 -11.90
C LYS A 583 27.08 -7.08 -12.21
N GLY A 584 26.31 -7.22 -13.28
CA GLY A 584 25.80 -8.53 -13.73
C GLY A 584 24.42 -8.87 -13.15
N SER A 585 23.69 -7.89 -12.60
CA SER A 585 22.33 -8.08 -12.07
C SER A 585 21.28 -8.39 -13.14
N GLY A 586 21.58 -8.12 -14.42
CA GLY A 586 20.66 -8.28 -15.54
C GLY A 586 19.48 -7.30 -15.54
N SER A 587 19.56 -6.22 -14.75
CA SER A 587 18.50 -5.21 -14.68
C SER A 587 18.29 -4.51 -16.03
N SER A 588 17.07 -4.05 -16.31
CA SER A 588 16.74 -3.35 -17.55
C SER A 588 17.64 -2.13 -17.79
N LYS A 589 18.03 -1.42 -16.74
CA LYS A 589 18.97 -0.29 -16.82
C LYS A 589 20.39 -0.77 -17.16
N GLU A 590 20.83 -1.90 -16.62
CA GLU A 590 22.13 -2.48 -16.92
C GLU A 590 22.20 -2.99 -18.35
N ILE A 591 21.20 -3.74 -18.82
CA ILE A 591 21.10 -4.21 -20.20
C ILE A 591 21.12 -3.03 -21.17
N LYS A 592 20.36 -1.97 -20.85
CA LYS A 592 20.32 -0.75 -21.65
C LYS A 592 21.65 0.01 -21.62
N ALA A 593 22.34 0.05 -20.48
CA ALA A 593 23.67 0.65 -20.37
C ALA A 593 24.69 -0.09 -21.23
N ILE A 594 24.71 -1.41 -21.16
CA ILE A 594 25.56 -2.27 -22.00
C ILE A 594 25.26 -2.02 -23.48
N SER A 595 23.99 -2.00 -23.89
CA SER A 595 23.60 -1.79 -25.29
C SER A 595 23.96 -0.40 -25.84
N LEU A 596 24.08 0.60 -24.96
CA LEU A 596 24.43 1.98 -25.30
C LEU A 596 25.91 2.29 -25.09
N GLY A 597 26.73 1.33 -24.59
CA GLY A 597 28.13 1.53 -24.28
C GLY A 597 28.37 2.45 -23.07
N VAL A 598 27.40 2.58 -22.16
CA VAL A 598 27.48 3.37 -20.93
C VAL A 598 28.35 2.62 -19.93
N GLU A 599 29.30 3.32 -19.31
CA GLU A 599 30.19 2.73 -18.31
C GLU A 599 29.41 2.41 -17.03
N ILE A 600 29.60 1.18 -16.51
CA ILE A 600 28.92 0.69 -15.32
C ILE A 600 29.91 0.65 -14.16
N LEU A 601 29.56 1.34 -13.06
CA LEU A 601 30.33 1.40 -11.83
C LEU A 601 29.54 0.83 -10.68
N THR A 602 30.24 0.15 -9.76
CA THR A 602 29.69 -0.11 -8.42
C THR A 602 29.74 1.13 -7.57
N LEU A 603 28.98 1.18 -6.47
CA LEU A 603 29.02 2.31 -5.53
C LEU A 603 30.44 2.55 -4.96
N ASN A 604 31.21 1.46 -4.75
CA ASN A 604 32.59 1.58 -4.28
C ASN A 604 33.52 2.17 -5.35
N GLU A 605 33.38 1.76 -6.60
CA GLU A 605 34.14 2.34 -7.73
C GLU A 605 33.78 3.82 -7.92
N LEU A 606 32.50 4.20 -7.79
CA LEU A 606 32.09 5.60 -7.79
C LEU A 606 32.77 6.39 -6.66
N LYS A 607 32.81 5.86 -5.43
CA LYS A 607 33.45 6.53 -4.29
C LYS A 607 34.95 6.72 -4.50
N ILE A 608 35.60 5.79 -5.21
CA ILE A 608 37.01 5.94 -5.61
C ILE A 608 37.12 7.05 -6.67
N LEU A 609 36.31 7.01 -7.72
CA LEU A 609 36.25 8.04 -8.76
C LEU A 609 36.06 9.44 -8.18
N LEU A 610 35.18 9.58 -7.18
CA LEU A 610 34.91 10.86 -6.51
C LEU A 610 36.08 11.31 -5.58
N LYS A 611 36.94 10.40 -5.14
CA LYS A 611 38.12 10.70 -4.31
C LYS A 611 39.38 11.02 -5.13
N GLU A 612 39.59 10.34 -6.25
CA GLU A 612 40.76 10.50 -7.11
C GLU A 612 40.72 11.79 -7.93
N SER A 613 39.60 12.45 -8.01
CA SER A 613 39.43 13.74 -8.69
C SER A 613 39.66 14.95 -7.74
N ASN A 614 40.30 14.76 -6.58
CA ASN A 614 40.69 15.84 -5.65
C ASN A 614 42.15 16.20 -5.83
#